data_ed35bb8c872ce8eabd325698132a641f
#
_entry.id   ed35bb8c872ce8eabd325698132a641f
#
_cell.length_a   1.000
_cell.length_b   1.000
_cell.length_c   1.000
_cell.angle_alpha   90.00
_cell.angle_beta   90.00
_cell.angle_gamma   90.00
#
_symmetry.space_group_name_H-M   'P 1'
#
loop_
_entity.id
_entity.type
_entity.pdbx_description
1 polymer ?
#
loop_
_entity_poly.entity_id
_entity_poly.type
_entity_poly.pdbx_seq_one_letter_code
_entity_poly.pdbx_strand_id
1 'polypeptide(L)'
;MGQLDQRVAVITGAASGMGLATAERFIAEGASVVIADFNADNGTAAAERLGERCRFTKCDVAVEDDVAAAVALATDAFGRLDIVFNNAGVGGAFGPITELKAQDWDETFAILTKGVFLGTKHAARVLIDQATGGSIINTASIAGLGGGAGPQAYSAAKAAVISLTKTTAVELAPHGIRVNAICPGLIFTPLMHSGDEEDAERVMNQFQPLKRRGEGSDIAGAALFLAGDDSAFVSGESITVDGALMASAPAVHGQAKNTRNLHRNVGMAHGTTGKPARFERLKET
;
A
#
# COMPACT_ATOMS: atom_id res chain seq x y z
N MET A 1 23.22 -9.46 9.61
CA MET A 1 22.50 -8.22 9.97
C MET A 1 21.33 -8.13 9.03
N GLY A 2 20.11 -7.89 9.56
CA GLY A 2 18.94 -7.66 8.73
C GLY A 2 18.96 -6.25 8.11
N GLN A 3 18.12 -6.02 7.10
CA GLN A 3 18.07 -4.73 6.38
C GLN A 3 17.59 -3.56 7.27
N LEU A 4 16.89 -3.84 8.37
CA LEU A 4 16.36 -2.85 9.31
C LEU A 4 16.96 -3.01 10.72
N ASP A 5 18.17 -3.56 10.81
CA ASP A 5 18.82 -3.75 12.10
C ASP A 5 18.92 -2.44 12.89
N GLN A 6 18.48 -2.47 14.15
CA GLN A 6 18.38 -1.31 15.06
C GLN A 6 17.43 -0.17 14.60
N ARG A 7 16.64 -0.34 13.56
CA ARG A 7 15.59 0.62 13.18
C ARG A 7 14.33 0.43 14.01
N VAL A 8 13.59 1.52 14.19
CA VAL A 8 12.31 1.53 14.90
C VAL A 8 11.20 1.99 13.96
N ALA A 9 10.14 1.19 13.86
CA ALA A 9 9.00 1.47 13.01
C ALA A 9 7.69 1.60 13.79
N VAL A 10 6.82 2.51 13.36
CA VAL A 10 5.40 2.55 13.74
C VAL A 10 4.58 2.10 12.54
N ILE A 11 3.67 1.15 12.73
CA ILE A 11 2.79 0.63 11.67
C ILE A 11 1.35 0.73 12.14
N THR A 12 0.54 1.51 11.45
CA THR A 12 -0.89 1.63 11.75
C THR A 12 -1.71 0.55 11.05
N GLY A 13 -2.79 0.08 11.67
CA GLY A 13 -3.60 -1.02 11.14
C GLY A 13 -2.82 -2.34 11.07
N ALA A 14 -1.99 -2.60 12.09
CA ALA A 14 -1.04 -3.70 12.07
C ALA A 14 -1.43 -4.91 12.93
N ALA A 15 -2.68 -4.96 13.41
CA ALA A 15 -3.21 -6.15 14.09
C ALA A 15 -3.63 -7.28 13.12
N SER A 16 -3.68 -7.00 11.82
CA SER A 16 -4.06 -7.98 10.79
C SER A 16 -3.51 -7.63 9.40
N GLY A 17 -3.72 -8.50 8.43
CA GLY A 17 -3.53 -8.27 7.01
C GLY A 17 -2.13 -7.77 6.62
N MET A 18 -2.08 -6.74 5.76
CA MET A 18 -0.83 -6.18 5.25
C MET A 18 0.06 -5.57 6.33
N GLY A 19 -0.55 -4.87 7.30
CA GLY A 19 0.16 -4.25 8.41
C GLY A 19 0.87 -5.27 9.30
N LEU A 20 0.17 -6.36 9.66
CA LEU A 20 0.74 -7.44 10.46
C LEU A 20 1.87 -8.16 9.71
N ALA A 21 1.67 -8.51 8.44
CA ALA A 21 2.70 -9.12 7.61
C ALA A 21 3.95 -8.21 7.49
N THR A 22 3.74 -6.88 7.46
CA THR A 22 4.85 -5.92 7.44
C THR A 22 5.57 -5.87 8.80
N ALA A 23 4.83 -5.89 9.91
CA ALA A 23 5.42 -5.92 11.25
C ALA A 23 6.28 -7.19 11.43
N GLU A 24 5.77 -8.35 11.03
CA GLU A 24 6.51 -9.62 11.05
C GLU A 24 7.79 -9.53 10.22
N ARG A 25 7.69 -9.01 9.01
CA ARG A 25 8.85 -8.87 8.12
C ARG A 25 9.87 -7.89 8.68
N PHE A 26 9.46 -6.75 9.20
CA PHE A 26 10.38 -5.74 9.76
C PHE A 26 11.12 -6.28 10.98
N ILE A 27 10.43 -7.02 11.87
CA ILE A 27 11.05 -7.67 13.03
C ILE A 27 12.06 -8.74 12.59
N ALA A 28 11.73 -9.54 11.57
CA ALA A 28 12.62 -10.52 11.00
C ALA A 28 13.90 -9.89 10.40
N GLU A 29 13.79 -8.65 9.92
CA GLU A 29 14.92 -7.86 9.39
C GLU A 29 15.63 -7.02 10.48
N GLY A 30 15.31 -7.24 11.76
CA GLY A 30 16.03 -6.65 12.89
C GLY A 30 15.42 -5.37 13.47
N ALA A 31 14.29 -4.90 12.96
CA ALA A 31 13.60 -3.73 13.50
C ALA A 31 12.92 -3.99 14.84
N SER A 32 12.69 -2.93 15.62
CA SER A 32 11.67 -2.88 16.66
C SER A 32 10.42 -2.20 16.11
N VAL A 33 9.23 -2.68 16.47
CA VAL A 33 7.97 -2.22 15.86
C VAL A 33 6.94 -1.84 16.92
N VAL A 34 6.30 -0.69 16.72
CA VAL A 34 5.04 -0.34 17.40
C VAL A 34 3.89 -0.69 16.47
N ILE A 35 3.03 -1.60 16.91
CA ILE A 35 1.74 -1.89 16.28
C ILE A 35 0.72 -0.91 16.85
N ALA A 36 0.10 -0.10 16.00
CA ALA A 36 -0.97 0.81 16.33
C ALA A 36 -2.25 0.37 15.61
N ASP A 37 -3.27 -0.04 16.34
CA ASP A 37 -4.50 -0.59 15.76
C ASP A 37 -5.73 -0.24 16.60
N PHE A 38 -6.86 -0.12 15.94
CA PHE A 38 -8.16 0.09 16.62
C PHE A 38 -8.61 -1.14 17.39
N ASN A 39 -8.29 -2.33 16.90
CA ASN A 39 -8.66 -3.62 17.53
C ASN A 39 -7.64 -3.99 18.61
N ALA A 40 -7.99 -3.70 19.86
CA ALA A 40 -7.12 -3.91 21.01
C ALA A 40 -6.78 -5.39 21.24
N ASP A 41 -7.74 -6.29 21.07
CA ASP A 41 -7.56 -7.72 21.35
C ASP A 41 -6.57 -8.33 20.35
N ASN A 42 -6.81 -8.11 19.05
CA ASN A 42 -5.91 -8.61 18.00
C ASN A 42 -4.52 -7.97 18.07
N GLY A 43 -4.45 -6.66 18.39
CA GLY A 43 -3.18 -5.95 18.51
C GLY A 43 -2.33 -6.45 19.67
N THR A 44 -2.97 -6.69 20.84
CA THR A 44 -2.30 -7.27 22.00
C THR A 44 -1.77 -8.68 21.70
N ALA A 45 -2.62 -9.54 21.14
CA ALA A 45 -2.22 -10.90 20.78
C ALA A 45 -1.08 -10.91 19.73
N ALA A 46 -1.13 -10.00 18.76
CA ALA A 46 -0.06 -9.86 17.78
C ALA A 46 1.27 -9.43 18.42
N ALA A 47 1.23 -8.43 19.31
CA ALA A 47 2.44 -7.96 19.99
C ALA A 47 3.05 -9.03 20.90
N GLU A 48 2.24 -9.77 21.65
CA GLU A 48 2.69 -10.89 22.48
C GLU A 48 3.40 -11.97 21.62
N ARG A 49 2.81 -12.33 20.48
CA ARG A 49 3.38 -13.31 19.55
C ARG A 49 4.68 -12.85 18.92
N LEU A 50 4.80 -11.56 18.63
CA LEU A 50 5.98 -10.96 18.01
C LEU A 50 7.12 -10.68 19.01
N GLY A 51 6.83 -10.69 20.31
CA GLY A 51 7.82 -10.71 21.38
C GLY A 51 8.43 -9.34 21.70
N GLU A 52 9.64 -9.35 22.28
CA GLU A 52 10.26 -8.18 22.92
C GLU A 52 10.50 -6.99 21.98
N ARG A 53 10.62 -7.23 20.68
CA ARG A 53 10.80 -6.17 19.68
C ARG A 53 9.49 -5.53 19.22
N CYS A 54 8.36 -5.92 19.82
CA CYS A 54 7.06 -5.37 19.49
C CYS A 54 6.42 -4.69 20.69
N ARG A 55 5.72 -3.59 20.44
CA ARG A 55 4.79 -2.94 21.38
C ARG A 55 3.48 -2.69 20.67
N PHE A 56 2.42 -2.72 21.44
CA PHE A 56 1.07 -2.41 20.94
C PHE A 56 0.52 -1.17 21.63
N THR A 57 -0.20 -0.36 20.87
CA THR A 57 -1.08 0.69 21.39
C THR A 57 -2.40 0.70 20.64
N LYS A 58 -3.51 0.87 21.36
CA LYS A 58 -4.80 1.11 20.72
C LYS A 58 -4.76 2.49 20.06
N CYS A 59 -5.17 2.56 18.80
CA CYS A 59 -5.10 3.78 18.02
C CYS A 59 -6.26 3.86 17.02
N ASP A 60 -7.09 4.88 17.16
CA ASP A 60 -7.97 5.34 16.11
C ASP A 60 -7.23 6.39 15.28
N VAL A 61 -6.89 6.08 14.04
CA VAL A 61 -6.13 6.99 13.17
C VAL A 61 -6.88 8.27 12.80
N ALA A 62 -8.20 8.32 13.02
CA ALA A 62 -9.00 9.53 12.86
C ALA A 62 -8.88 10.49 14.06
N VAL A 63 -8.29 10.03 15.19
CA VAL A 63 -8.07 10.80 16.41
C VAL A 63 -6.60 11.21 16.51
N GLU A 64 -6.35 12.52 16.53
CA GLU A 64 -4.97 13.03 16.48
C GLU A 64 -4.12 12.60 17.68
N ASP A 65 -4.69 12.63 18.88
CA ASP A 65 -3.97 12.28 20.11
C ASP A 65 -3.55 10.81 20.13
N ASP A 66 -4.37 9.91 19.57
CA ASP A 66 -4.04 8.48 19.46
C ASP A 66 -2.83 8.27 18.54
N VAL A 67 -2.82 8.97 17.40
CA VAL A 67 -1.70 8.89 16.45
C VAL A 67 -0.43 9.48 17.05
N ALA A 68 -0.53 10.61 17.75
CA ALA A 68 0.58 11.22 18.45
C ALA A 68 1.16 10.28 19.52
N ALA A 69 0.28 9.63 20.30
CA ALA A 69 0.69 8.65 21.32
C ALA A 69 1.37 7.41 20.69
N ALA A 70 0.86 6.92 19.55
CA ALA A 70 1.48 5.79 18.85
C ALA A 70 2.91 6.11 18.37
N VAL A 71 3.12 7.33 17.87
CA VAL A 71 4.46 7.79 17.46
C VAL A 71 5.37 8.00 18.68
N ALA A 72 4.86 8.60 19.76
CA ALA A 72 5.62 8.80 21.00
C ALA A 72 6.07 7.48 21.64
N LEU A 73 5.21 6.45 21.59
CA LEU A 73 5.55 5.12 22.11
C LEU A 73 6.81 4.53 21.46
N ALA A 74 7.11 4.84 20.21
CA ALA A 74 8.33 4.37 19.55
C ALA A 74 9.58 4.96 20.20
N THR A 75 9.56 6.26 20.48
CA THR A 75 10.67 6.94 21.16
C THR A 75 10.77 6.53 22.62
N ASP A 76 9.66 6.37 23.31
CA ASP A 76 9.63 6.01 24.74
C ASP A 76 10.09 4.56 24.98
N ALA A 77 9.67 3.63 24.12
CA ALA A 77 9.97 2.21 24.28
C ALA A 77 11.32 1.79 23.66
N PHE A 78 11.76 2.46 22.59
CA PHE A 78 12.92 2.04 21.80
C PHE A 78 13.95 3.15 21.56
N GLY A 79 13.71 4.36 22.08
CA GLY A 79 14.67 5.47 22.09
C GLY A 79 14.75 6.26 20.78
N ARG A 80 14.03 5.88 19.71
CA ARG A 80 14.08 6.54 18.38
C ARG A 80 12.88 6.21 17.53
N LEU A 81 12.76 6.90 16.41
CA LEU A 81 11.87 6.57 15.30
C LEU A 81 12.67 6.63 13.99
N ASP A 82 12.47 5.70 13.09
CA ASP A 82 13.09 5.69 11.76
C ASP A 82 12.06 5.56 10.64
N ILE A 83 10.98 4.82 10.88
CA ILE A 83 10.03 4.43 9.85
C ILE A 83 8.61 4.61 10.38
N VAL A 84 7.74 5.19 9.56
CA VAL A 84 6.29 5.13 9.79
C VAL A 84 5.60 4.54 8.56
N PHE A 85 4.81 3.51 8.79
CA PHE A 85 3.94 2.95 7.76
C PHE A 85 2.48 3.26 8.09
N ASN A 86 1.94 4.29 7.45
CA ASN A 86 0.52 4.68 7.50
C ASN A 86 -0.29 3.67 6.68
N ASN A 87 -0.65 2.55 7.29
CA ASN A 87 -1.30 1.45 6.60
C ASN A 87 -2.77 1.26 6.99
N ALA A 88 -3.22 1.76 8.13
CA ALA A 88 -4.61 1.64 8.57
C ALA A 88 -5.61 2.06 7.48
N GLY A 89 -6.66 1.26 7.31
CA GLY A 89 -7.69 1.55 6.32
C GLY A 89 -8.91 0.66 6.44
N VAL A 90 -9.98 1.13 5.81
CA VAL A 90 -11.29 0.48 5.70
C VAL A 90 -11.77 0.55 4.26
N GLY A 91 -12.81 -0.22 3.92
CA GLY A 91 -13.44 -0.14 2.59
C GLY A 91 -14.17 1.18 2.32
N GLY A 92 -14.56 1.89 3.38
CA GLY A 92 -15.24 3.18 3.30
C GLY A 92 -16.66 3.12 2.75
N ALA A 93 -17.22 4.28 2.43
CA ALA A 93 -18.55 4.43 1.88
C ALA A 93 -18.67 3.78 0.49
N PHE A 94 -19.75 3.07 0.26
CA PHE A 94 -20.04 2.39 -1.01
C PHE A 94 -21.51 2.55 -1.40
N GLY A 95 -21.79 2.45 -2.68
CA GLY A 95 -23.12 2.57 -3.28
C GLY A 95 -23.14 3.56 -4.44
N PRO A 96 -24.33 3.80 -5.06
CA PRO A 96 -24.50 4.83 -6.08
C PRO A 96 -24.15 6.22 -5.53
N ILE A 97 -23.48 7.04 -6.33
CA ILE A 97 -23.05 8.39 -5.90
C ILE A 97 -24.21 9.28 -5.44
N THR A 98 -25.41 9.06 -5.98
CA THR A 98 -26.63 9.79 -5.63
C THR A 98 -27.17 9.45 -4.24
N GLU A 99 -26.77 8.31 -3.69
CA GLU A 99 -27.28 7.76 -2.43
C GLU A 99 -26.24 7.81 -1.30
N LEU A 100 -24.99 8.14 -1.60
CA LEU A 100 -23.94 8.23 -0.57
C LEU A 100 -24.27 9.33 0.44
N LYS A 101 -24.20 8.99 1.72
CA LYS A 101 -24.37 9.97 2.79
C LYS A 101 -23.08 10.74 2.99
N ALA A 102 -23.21 12.07 3.18
CA ALA A 102 -22.07 12.95 3.47
C ALA A 102 -21.29 12.47 4.72
N GLN A 103 -21.99 12.00 5.75
CA GLN A 103 -21.35 11.47 6.96
C GLN A 103 -20.44 10.27 6.67
N ASP A 104 -20.89 9.32 5.84
CA ASP A 104 -20.10 8.11 5.50
C ASP A 104 -18.88 8.50 4.62
N TRP A 105 -19.05 9.53 3.78
CA TRP A 105 -17.94 10.15 3.04
C TRP A 105 -16.92 10.77 3.98
N ASP A 106 -17.35 11.58 4.94
CA ASP A 106 -16.48 12.26 5.90
C ASP A 106 -15.72 11.27 6.77
N GLU A 107 -16.38 10.20 7.23
CA GLU A 107 -15.75 9.11 7.99
C GLU A 107 -14.70 8.37 7.15
N THR A 108 -14.99 8.09 5.88
CA THR A 108 -14.04 7.49 4.95
C THR A 108 -12.76 8.33 4.84
N PHE A 109 -12.91 9.65 4.66
CA PHE A 109 -11.77 10.56 4.57
C PHE A 109 -11.05 10.74 5.90
N ALA A 110 -11.77 10.71 7.03
CA ALA A 110 -11.18 10.80 8.35
C ALA A 110 -10.20 9.63 8.60
N ILE A 111 -10.56 8.42 8.21
CA ILE A 111 -9.70 7.24 8.40
C ILE A 111 -8.60 7.21 7.31
N LEU A 112 -8.99 7.27 6.03
CA LEU A 112 -8.08 6.95 4.92
C LEU A 112 -7.14 8.08 4.53
N THR A 113 -7.53 9.34 4.72
CA THR A 113 -6.74 10.51 4.30
C THR A 113 -6.21 11.29 5.49
N LYS A 114 -7.09 11.69 6.43
CA LYS A 114 -6.68 12.41 7.64
C LYS A 114 -5.74 11.56 8.50
N GLY A 115 -6.02 10.24 8.65
CA GLY A 115 -5.14 9.34 9.38
C GLY A 115 -3.71 9.32 8.82
N VAL A 116 -3.57 9.26 7.48
CA VAL A 116 -2.26 9.35 6.81
C VAL A 116 -1.59 10.72 7.03
N PHE A 117 -2.36 11.80 6.96
CA PHE A 117 -1.87 13.14 7.28
C PHE A 117 -1.36 13.23 8.71
N LEU A 118 -2.10 12.73 9.68
CA LEU A 118 -1.72 12.76 11.10
C LEU A 118 -0.46 11.91 11.35
N GLY A 119 -0.39 10.70 10.80
CA GLY A 119 0.81 9.86 10.90
C GLY A 119 2.03 10.53 10.29
N THR A 120 1.90 11.15 9.10
CA THR A 120 2.97 11.91 8.46
C THR A 120 3.39 13.11 9.31
N LYS A 121 2.43 13.88 9.84
CA LYS A 121 2.68 15.06 10.68
C LYS A 121 3.48 14.73 11.94
N HIS A 122 3.05 13.72 12.70
CA HIS A 122 3.69 13.38 13.97
C HIS A 122 5.02 12.65 13.74
N ALA A 123 5.12 11.80 12.70
CA ALA A 123 6.39 11.20 12.30
C ALA A 123 7.43 12.27 11.91
N ALA A 124 7.02 13.21 11.04
CA ALA A 124 7.92 14.26 10.57
C ALA A 124 8.49 15.11 11.71
N ARG A 125 7.67 15.46 12.72
CA ARG A 125 8.14 16.21 13.91
C ARG A 125 9.27 15.45 14.61
N VAL A 126 9.07 14.18 14.93
CA VAL A 126 10.09 13.38 15.60
C VAL A 126 11.34 13.20 14.74
N LEU A 127 11.19 12.89 13.46
CA LEU A 127 12.30 12.67 12.54
C LEU A 127 13.12 13.95 12.30
N ILE A 128 12.47 15.11 12.24
CA ILE A 128 13.15 16.42 12.13
C ILE A 128 13.93 16.70 13.40
N ASP A 129 13.32 16.53 14.58
CA ASP A 129 13.95 16.76 15.88
C ASP A 129 15.16 15.84 16.12
N GLN A 130 15.07 14.58 15.66
CA GLN A 130 16.19 13.63 15.71
C GLN A 130 17.33 13.97 14.73
N ALA A 131 17.05 14.70 13.65
CA ALA A 131 18.01 15.05 12.60
C ALA A 131 18.74 13.84 11.96
N THR A 132 18.10 12.67 11.94
CA THR A 132 18.68 11.42 11.40
C THR A 132 18.09 11.01 10.06
N GLY A 133 17.13 11.80 9.53
CA GLY A 133 16.32 11.39 8.40
C GLY A 133 15.32 10.30 8.76
N GLY A 134 14.70 9.67 7.76
CA GLY A 134 13.74 8.60 7.98
C GLY A 134 12.92 8.24 6.75
N SER A 135 11.99 7.29 6.90
CA SER A 135 11.10 6.86 5.83
C SER A 135 9.64 6.86 6.29
N ILE A 136 8.81 7.57 5.56
CA ILE A 136 7.35 7.56 5.72
C ILE A 136 6.74 6.83 4.52
N ILE A 137 5.96 5.81 4.78
CA ILE A 137 5.33 4.97 3.77
C ILE A 137 3.82 5.08 3.95
N ASN A 138 3.10 5.35 2.88
CA ASN A 138 1.64 5.53 2.89
C ASN A 138 0.95 4.43 2.09
N THR A 139 -0.07 3.80 2.63
CA THR A 139 -0.91 2.87 1.87
C THR A 139 -1.95 3.65 1.06
N ALA A 140 -1.67 3.82 -0.23
CA ALA A 140 -2.65 4.27 -1.21
C ALA A 140 -3.46 3.05 -1.73
N SER A 141 -3.75 2.99 -3.02
CA SER A 141 -4.42 1.88 -3.69
C SER A 141 -4.36 2.07 -5.21
N ILE A 142 -4.50 1.01 -5.97
CA ILE A 142 -4.81 1.08 -7.41
C ILE A 142 -6.10 1.89 -7.67
N ALA A 143 -7.02 1.90 -6.71
CA ALA A 143 -8.24 2.70 -6.80
C ALA A 143 -7.98 4.22 -6.79
N GLY A 144 -6.84 4.67 -6.27
CA GLY A 144 -6.40 6.06 -6.37
C GLY A 144 -5.72 6.40 -7.70
N LEU A 145 -5.38 5.40 -8.53
CA LEU A 145 -4.71 5.58 -9.81
C LEU A 145 -5.69 5.63 -10.99
N GLY A 146 -6.87 5.01 -10.85
CA GLY A 146 -7.84 4.96 -11.95
C GLY A 146 -9.25 4.63 -11.47
N GLY A 147 -10.24 5.01 -12.28
CA GLY A 147 -11.65 4.72 -12.02
C GLY A 147 -11.98 3.24 -12.16
N GLY A 148 -12.95 2.76 -11.36
CA GLY A 148 -13.47 1.40 -11.44
C GLY A 148 -12.74 0.35 -10.59
N ALA A 149 -11.66 0.72 -9.90
CA ALA A 149 -10.93 -0.19 -9.02
C ALA A 149 -11.39 -0.14 -7.55
N GLY A 150 -12.38 0.71 -7.23
CA GLY A 150 -12.94 0.83 -5.89
C GLY A 150 -14.12 1.81 -5.82
N PRO A 151 -14.82 1.88 -4.69
CA PRO A 151 -15.89 2.85 -4.46
C PRO A 151 -15.40 4.29 -4.58
N GLN A 152 -16.32 5.23 -4.85
CA GLN A 152 -16.01 6.63 -5.16
C GLN A 152 -15.26 7.32 -4.01
N ALA A 153 -15.79 7.23 -2.77
CA ALA A 153 -15.17 7.85 -1.60
C ALA A 153 -13.79 7.26 -1.31
N TYR A 154 -13.67 5.94 -1.37
CA TYR A 154 -12.40 5.23 -1.21
C TYR A 154 -11.37 5.67 -2.26
N SER A 155 -11.78 5.67 -3.54
CA SER A 155 -10.90 6.04 -4.65
C SER A 155 -10.41 7.49 -4.53
N ALA A 156 -11.31 8.42 -4.20
CA ALA A 156 -10.98 9.82 -3.97
C ALA A 156 -10.02 9.99 -2.78
N ALA A 157 -10.27 9.30 -1.66
CA ALA A 157 -9.40 9.33 -0.49
C ALA A 157 -7.99 8.78 -0.81
N LYS A 158 -7.89 7.68 -1.57
CA LYS A 158 -6.60 7.08 -1.95
C LYS A 158 -5.86 7.91 -3.00
N ALA A 159 -6.55 8.62 -3.89
CA ALA A 159 -5.95 9.62 -4.77
C ALA A 159 -5.38 10.82 -3.97
N ALA A 160 -6.09 11.27 -2.93
CA ALA A 160 -5.59 12.30 -2.02
C ALA A 160 -4.31 11.85 -1.29
N VAL A 161 -4.20 10.59 -0.87
CA VAL A 161 -2.98 10.03 -0.26
C VAL A 161 -1.80 10.08 -1.24
N ILE A 162 -2.00 9.73 -2.52
CA ILE A 162 -0.96 9.84 -3.56
C ILE A 162 -0.48 11.29 -3.71
N SER A 163 -1.40 12.24 -3.75
CA SER A 163 -1.06 13.67 -3.83
C SER A 163 -0.32 14.16 -2.59
N LEU A 164 -0.80 13.80 -1.39
CA LEU A 164 -0.16 14.13 -0.11
C LEU A 164 1.27 13.57 -0.04
N THR A 165 1.48 12.34 -0.49
CA THR A 165 2.80 11.71 -0.56
C THR A 165 3.79 12.55 -1.36
N LYS A 166 3.41 13.00 -2.55
CA LYS A 166 4.25 13.83 -3.42
C LYS A 166 4.60 15.17 -2.80
N THR A 167 3.61 15.86 -2.24
CA THR A 167 3.80 17.19 -1.67
C THR A 167 4.67 17.15 -0.42
N THR A 168 4.43 16.19 0.48
CA THR A 168 5.21 16.03 1.72
C THR A 168 6.60 15.46 1.45
N ALA A 169 6.81 14.69 0.39
CA ALA A 169 8.14 14.25 -0.03
C ALA A 169 9.05 15.44 -0.37
N VAL A 170 8.53 16.43 -1.10
CA VAL A 170 9.28 17.66 -1.44
C VAL A 170 9.56 18.50 -0.19
N GLU A 171 8.55 18.67 0.66
CA GLU A 171 8.66 19.47 1.89
C GLU A 171 9.68 18.88 2.86
N LEU A 172 9.71 17.57 3.04
CA LEU A 172 10.53 16.88 4.04
C LEU A 172 11.92 16.46 3.54
N ALA A 173 12.17 16.53 2.23
CA ALA A 173 13.46 16.18 1.65
C ALA A 173 14.68 16.93 2.25
N PRO A 174 14.61 18.24 2.58
CA PRO A 174 15.72 18.95 3.24
C PRO A 174 16.12 18.36 4.58
N HIS A 175 15.24 17.58 5.23
CA HIS A 175 15.50 16.90 6.50
C HIS A 175 15.97 15.45 6.32
N GLY A 176 16.24 15.00 5.09
CA GLY A 176 16.60 13.61 4.80
C GLY A 176 15.46 12.61 5.00
N ILE A 177 14.22 13.09 5.04
CA ILE A 177 13.04 12.25 5.22
C ILE A 177 12.45 11.93 3.84
N ARG A 178 12.31 10.64 3.54
CA ARG A 178 11.66 10.17 2.31
C ARG A 178 10.18 9.86 2.58
N VAL A 179 9.33 10.19 1.62
CA VAL A 179 7.90 9.88 1.71
C VAL A 179 7.47 9.20 0.42
N ASN A 180 6.96 7.98 0.52
CA ASN A 180 6.51 7.20 -0.63
C ASN A 180 5.16 6.54 -0.35
N ALA A 181 4.47 6.11 -1.39
CA ALA A 181 3.23 5.35 -1.28
C ALA A 181 3.37 3.96 -1.87
N ILE A 182 2.61 3.02 -1.33
CA ILE A 182 2.33 1.72 -1.96
C ILE A 182 0.89 1.77 -2.46
N CYS A 183 0.67 1.32 -3.69
CA CYS A 183 -0.65 1.16 -4.31
C CYS A 183 -0.95 -0.34 -4.45
N PRO A 184 -1.51 -1.01 -3.42
CA PRO A 184 -1.90 -2.39 -3.51
C PRO A 184 -3.00 -2.61 -4.54
N GLY A 185 -2.95 -3.76 -5.22
CA GLY A 185 -4.08 -4.33 -5.94
C GLY A 185 -5.01 -5.13 -5.02
N LEU A 186 -5.47 -6.28 -5.53
CA LEU A 186 -6.24 -7.22 -4.75
C LEU A 186 -5.30 -8.03 -3.86
N ILE A 187 -5.31 -7.76 -2.56
CA ILE A 187 -4.49 -8.46 -1.56
C ILE A 187 -5.41 -9.25 -0.63
N PHE A 188 -5.13 -10.53 -0.46
CA PHE A 188 -5.92 -11.44 0.37
C PHE A 188 -5.76 -11.08 1.84
N THR A 189 -6.75 -10.38 2.36
CA THR A 189 -6.77 -9.85 3.73
C THR A 189 -8.20 -9.93 4.27
N PRO A 190 -8.40 -9.88 5.61
CA PRO A 190 -9.74 -9.80 6.20
C PRO A 190 -10.61 -8.69 5.62
N LEU A 191 -10.01 -7.54 5.24
CA LEU A 191 -10.72 -6.45 4.57
C LEU A 191 -11.23 -6.85 3.19
N MET A 192 -10.46 -7.64 2.42
CA MET A 192 -10.82 -8.04 1.06
C MET A 192 -11.86 -9.15 1.05
N HIS A 193 -11.70 -10.19 1.88
CA HIS A 193 -12.57 -11.34 1.83
C HIS A 193 -13.81 -11.22 2.74
N SER A 194 -13.78 -10.36 3.77
CA SER A 194 -14.90 -10.12 4.69
C SER A 194 -15.56 -11.42 5.22
N GLY A 195 -14.79 -12.50 5.32
CA GLY A 195 -15.23 -13.83 5.72
C GLY A 195 -15.58 -14.78 4.56
N ASP A 196 -15.65 -14.31 3.31
CA ASP A 196 -15.85 -15.14 2.11
C ASP A 196 -14.53 -15.26 1.33
N GLU A 197 -13.68 -16.18 1.78
CA GLU A 197 -12.36 -16.40 1.19
C GLU A 197 -12.44 -16.99 -0.22
N GLU A 198 -13.43 -17.87 -0.48
CA GLU A 198 -13.59 -18.52 -1.78
C GLU A 198 -13.98 -17.51 -2.87
N ASP A 199 -14.92 -16.60 -2.58
CA ASP A 199 -15.30 -15.56 -3.52
C ASP A 199 -14.14 -14.58 -3.77
N ALA A 200 -13.43 -14.17 -2.73
CA ALA A 200 -12.27 -13.31 -2.86
C ALA A 200 -11.19 -13.93 -3.76
N GLU A 201 -10.87 -15.21 -3.56
CA GLU A 201 -9.90 -15.92 -4.39
C GLU A 201 -10.36 -16.04 -5.85
N ARG A 202 -11.63 -16.33 -6.07
CA ARG A 202 -12.25 -16.37 -7.40
C ARG A 202 -12.09 -15.03 -8.13
N VAL A 203 -12.39 -13.92 -7.45
CA VAL A 203 -12.27 -12.56 -7.99
C VAL A 203 -10.81 -12.26 -8.34
N MET A 204 -9.87 -12.56 -7.43
CA MET A 204 -8.45 -12.35 -7.66
C MET A 204 -7.96 -13.12 -8.89
N ASN A 205 -8.29 -14.41 -8.99
CA ASN A 205 -7.90 -15.25 -10.12
C ASN A 205 -8.52 -14.78 -11.46
N GLN A 206 -9.70 -14.17 -11.41
CA GLN A 206 -10.35 -13.63 -12.60
C GLN A 206 -9.61 -12.39 -13.14
N PHE A 207 -9.28 -11.44 -12.29
CA PHE A 207 -8.82 -10.12 -12.71
C PHE A 207 -7.29 -9.97 -12.73
N GLN A 208 -6.55 -10.65 -11.85
CA GLN A 208 -5.10 -10.52 -11.78
C GLN A 208 -4.42 -11.28 -12.93
N PRO A 209 -3.56 -10.61 -13.74
CA PRO A 209 -2.73 -11.28 -14.74
C PRO A 209 -1.76 -12.29 -14.13
N LEU A 210 -1.11 -11.95 -13.03
CA LEU A 210 -0.25 -12.86 -12.28
C LEU A 210 -1.13 -13.85 -11.49
N LYS A 211 -1.18 -15.11 -11.94
CA LYS A 211 -2.13 -16.14 -11.49
C LYS A 211 -1.75 -16.75 -10.14
N ARG A 212 -1.76 -15.95 -9.11
CA ARG A 212 -1.70 -16.35 -7.69
C ARG A 212 -2.38 -15.28 -6.84
N ARG A 213 -2.69 -15.58 -5.62
CA ARG A 213 -3.17 -14.57 -4.67
C ARG A 213 -2.07 -13.52 -4.41
N GLY A 214 -2.46 -12.26 -4.31
CA GLY A 214 -1.65 -11.23 -3.68
C GLY A 214 -1.76 -11.39 -2.17
N GLU A 215 -0.64 -11.48 -1.49
CA GLU A 215 -0.59 -11.71 -0.05
C GLU A 215 -0.06 -10.48 0.69
N GLY A 216 -0.32 -10.39 2.00
CA GLY A 216 0.25 -9.32 2.82
C GLY A 216 1.78 -9.25 2.74
N SER A 217 2.44 -10.39 2.54
CA SER A 217 3.89 -10.50 2.34
C SER A 217 4.39 -9.79 1.08
N ASP A 218 3.58 -9.69 0.01
CA ASP A 218 3.95 -8.93 -1.19
C ASP A 218 4.04 -7.43 -0.88
N ILE A 219 3.13 -6.93 -0.04
CA ILE A 219 3.16 -5.54 0.43
C ILE A 219 4.31 -5.33 1.42
N ALA A 220 4.55 -6.28 2.33
CA ALA A 220 5.66 -6.24 3.27
C ALA A 220 7.02 -6.16 2.57
N GLY A 221 7.18 -6.84 1.42
CA GLY A 221 8.38 -6.75 0.59
C GLY A 221 8.61 -5.34 0.03
N ALA A 222 7.56 -4.71 -0.52
CA ALA A 222 7.63 -3.34 -1.02
C ALA A 222 7.87 -2.33 0.13
N ALA A 223 7.20 -2.53 1.27
CA ALA A 223 7.41 -1.69 2.46
C ALA A 223 8.85 -1.81 2.98
N LEU A 224 9.43 -3.01 3.00
CA LEU A 224 10.83 -3.23 3.39
C LEU A 224 11.80 -2.48 2.48
N PHE A 225 11.62 -2.58 1.15
CA PHE A 225 12.42 -1.82 0.20
C PHE A 225 12.34 -0.31 0.48
N LEU A 226 11.13 0.23 0.65
CA LEU A 226 10.93 1.65 0.93
C LEU A 226 11.44 2.07 2.32
N ALA A 227 11.45 1.19 3.29
CA ALA A 227 11.98 1.43 4.63
C ALA A 227 13.52 1.44 4.67
N GLY A 228 14.15 0.60 3.86
CA GLY A 228 15.58 0.34 3.85
C GLY A 228 16.41 1.35 3.06
N ASP A 229 17.73 1.15 3.10
CA ASP A 229 18.72 2.01 2.44
C ASP A 229 18.75 1.79 0.91
N ASP A 230 18.26 0.65 0.41
CA ASP A 230 18.15 0.38 -1.03
C ASP A 230 17.23 1.38 -1.77
N SER A 231 16.38 2.08 -1.04
CA SER A 231 15.52 3.15 -1.56
C SER A 231 15.97 4.57 -1.14
N ALA A 232 17.25 4.76 -0.78
CA ALA A 232 17.76 6.04 -0.26
C ALA A 232 17.52 7.24 -1.19
N PHE A 233 17.38 7.02 -2.50
CA PHE A 233 17.11 8.08 -3.49
C PHE A 233 15.69 8.00 -4.08
N VAL A 234 14.77 7.25 -3.43
CA VAL A 234 13.37 7.12 -3.84
C VAL A 234 12.49 7.92 -2.88
N SER A 235 11.90 9.01 -3.35
CA SER A 235 10.97 9.84 -2.58
C SER A 235 9.93 10.48 -3.51
N GLY A 236 8.69 10.54 -3.07
CA GLY A 236 7.54 11.06 -3.83
C GLY A 236 6.89 10.03 -4.76
N GLU A 237 7.34 8.78 -4.74
CA GLU A 237 6.87 7.73 -5.64
C GLU A 237 5.66 6.97 -5.08
N SER A 238 4.88 6.41 -6.01
CA SER A 238 3.74 5.53 -5.72
C SER A 238 3.97 4.19 -6.41
N ILE A 239 4.44 3.20 -5.65
CA ILE A 239 4.78 1.88 -6.17
C ILE A 239 3.54 1.01 -6.22
N THR A 240 3.19 0.55 -7.42
CA THR A 240 2.06 -0.37 -7.62
C THR A 240 2.49 -1.81 -7.35
N VAL A 241 1.72 -2.51 -6.49
CA VAL A 241 1.93 -3.92 -6.10
C VAL A 241 0.60 -4.65 -6.30
N ASP A 242 0.33 -5.11 -7.53
CA ASP A 242 -1.02 -5.51 -7.97
C ASP A 242 -1.06 -6.71 -8.93
N GLY A 243 0.05 -7.43 -9.10
CA GLY A 243 0.12 -8.55 -10.03
C GLY A 243 -0.18 -8.17 -11.49
N ALA A 244 0.19 -6.95 -11.88
CA ALA A 244 -0.01 -6.34 -13.21
C ALA A 244 -1.47 -5.99 -13.53
N LEU A 245 -2.34 -5.88 -12.52
CA LEU A 245 -3.76 -5.57 -12.73
C LEU A 245 -3.95 -4.22 -13.45
N MET A 246 -3.28 -3.16 -13.00
CA MET A 246 -3.38 -1.82 -13.61
C MET A 246 -2.59 -1.69 -14.92
N ALA A 247 -1.61 -2.56 -15.16
CA ALA A 247 -0.88 -2.62 -16.42
C ALA A 247 -1.70 -3.29 -17.53
N SER A 248 -2.75 -4.05 -17.17
CA SER A 248 -3.63 -4.72 -18.12
C SER A 248 -4.66 -3.73 -18.67
N ALA A 249 -4.53 -3.40 -19.96
CA ALA A 249 -5.60 -2.73 -20.70
C ALA A 249 -6.72 -3.74 -21.03
N PRO A 250 -7.95 -3.28 -21.29
CA PRO A 250 -8.97 -4.14 -21.88
C PRO A 250 -8.37 -4.86 -23.09
N ALA A 251 -8.64 -6.16 -23.23
CA ALA A 251 -8.12 -6.99 -24.31
C ALA A 251 -8.71 -6.56 -25.67
N VAL A 252 -8.29 -5.40 -26.15
CA VAL A 252 -8.71 -4.84 -27.45
C VAL A 252 -8.02 -5.59 -28.59
N HIS A 253 -6.76 -6.00 -28.37
CA HIS A 253 -6.02 -6.84 -29.29
C HIS A 253 -6.64 -8.26 -29.33
N GLY A 254 -6.95 -8.75 -30.52
CA GLY A 254 -7.58 -10.06 -30.72
C GLY A 254 -9.09 -10.03 -30.87
N GLN A 255 -9.77 -8.93 -30.59
CA GLN A 255 -11.21 -8.77 -30.84
C GLN A 255 -11.51 -8.36 -32.29
N ALA A 256 -10.63 -7.59 -32.92
CA ALA A 256 -10.77 -7.27 -34.35
C ALA A 256 -10.43 -8.49 -35.24
N LYS A 257 -11.16 -8.68 -36.33
CA LYS A 257 -10.96 -9.82 -37.25
C LYS A 257 -9.50 -9.98 -37.72
N ASN A 258 -8.79 -8.89 -37.87
CA ASN A 258 -7.40 -8.86 -38.35
C ASN A 258 -6.34 -9.09 -37.24
N THR A 259 -6.73 -9.13 -35.95
CA THR A 259 -5.81 -9.29 -34.83
C THR A 259 -5.96 -10.66 -34.15
N ARG A 260 -6.89 -11.52 -34.58
CA ARG A 260 -7.20 -12.81 -33.95
C ARG A 260 -6.04 -13.79 -33.83
N ASN A 261 -4.92 -13.53 -34.49
CA ASN A 261 -3.77 -14.43 -34.53
C ASN A 261 -2.46 -13.77 -34.05
N LEU A 262 -2.50 -12.57 -33.45
CA LEU A 262 -1.28 -11.91 -32.99
C LEU A 262 -0.49 -12.71 -31.96
N HIS A 263 -1.16 -13.52 -31.15
CA HIS A 263 -0.49 -14.40 -30.17
C HIS A 263 0.12 -15.68 -30.80
N ARG A 264 -0.23 -15.99 -32.08
CA ARG A 264 0.28 -17.16 -32.78
C ARG A 264 1.24 -16.82 -33.91
N ASN A 265 1.47 -15.53 -34.14
CA ASN A 265 2.36 -15.05 -35.18
C ASN A 265 3.36 -14.07 -34.61
N VAL A 266 4.56 -14.08 -35.15
CA VAL A 266 5.56 -13.03 -34.96
C VAL A 266 5.84 -12.38 -36.31
N GLY A 267 6.03 -11.07 -36.31
CA GLY A 267 6.29 -10.38 -37.55
C GLY A 267 6.10 -8.88 -37.49
N MET A 268 6.01 -8.25 -38.64
CA MET A 268 5.85 -6.81 -38.77
C MET A 268 4.70 -6.46 -39.68
N ALA A 269 3.74 -5.69 -39.20
CA ALA A 269 2.68 -5.05 -39.96
C ALA A 269 3.14 -3.62 -40.36
N HIS A 270 3.03 -3.32 -41.67
CA HIS A 270 3.47 -2.02 -42.19
C HIS A 270 2.32 -1.01 -42.37
N GLY A 271 1.08 -1.37 -42.00
CA GLY A 271 -0.09 -0.51 -42.11
C GLY A 271 -0.31 -0.03 -43.56
N THR A 272 -0.46 1.28 -43.74
CA THR A 272 -0.75 1.93 -45.03
C THR A 272 0.50 2.36 -45.79
N THR A 273 1.70 1.92 -45.41
CA THR A 273 2.98 2.35 -46.02
C THR A 273 3.22 1.76 -47.42
N GLY A 274 2.37 0.88 -47.89
CA GLY A 274 2.54 0.15 -49.17
C GLY A 274 3.53 -1.01 -49.09
N LYS A 275 4.23 -1.20 -47.95
CA LYS A 275 5.11 -2.37 -47.76
C LYS A 275 4.30 -3.57 -47.31
N PRO A 276 4.59 -4.77 -47.83
CA PRO A 276 3.89 -5.99 -47.44
C PRO A 276 4.18 -6.33 -45.98
N ALA A 277 3.14 -6.77 -45.26
CA ALA A 277 3.31 -7.31 -43.90
C ALA A 277 4.09 -8.64 -43.98
N ARG A 278 4.93 -8.90 -42.95
CA ARG A 278 5.66 -10.16 -42.78
C ARG A 278 5.23 -10.81 -41.50
N PHE A 279 4.76 -12.06 -41.58
CA PHE A 279 4.34 -12.83 -40.40
C PHE A 279 4.89 -14.25 -40.48
N GLU A 280 5.37 -14.74 -39.37
CA GLU A 280 5.71 -16.15 -39.18
C GLU A 280 4.79 -16.74 -38.11
N ARG A 281 4.29 -17.93 -38.36
CA ARG A 281 3.47 -18.63 -37.37
C ARG A 281 4.37 -19.26 -36.32
N LEU A 282 4.09 -18.95 -35.04
CA LEU A 282 4.77 -19.60 -33.93
C LEU A 282 4.39 -21.10 -33.90
N LYS A 283 5.41 -21.94 -33.65
CA LYS A 283 5.17 -23.37 -33.43
C LYS A 283 4.37 -23.54 -32.15
N GLU A 284 3.36 -24.37 -32.17
CA GLU A 284 2.63 -24.75 -30.96
C GLU A 284 3.63 -25.50 -30.06
N THR A 285 3.88 -24.91 -28.84
CA THR A 285 4.65 -25.56 -27.77
C THR A 285 3.74 -26.38 -26.90
#